data_d6633f398a963099402c227755e1ee30
#
_entry.id   d6633f398a963099402c227755e1ee30
#
_cell.length_a   1.000
_cell.length_b   1.000
_cell.length_c   1.000
_cell.angle_alpha   90.00
_cell.angle_beta   90.00
_cell.angle_gamma   90.00
#
_symmetry.space_group_name_H-M   'P 1'
#
loop_
_entity.id
_entity.type
_entity.pdbx_description
1 polymer ?
#
loop_
_entity_poly.entity_id
_entity_poly.type
_entity_poly.pdbx_seq_one_letter_code
_entity_poly.pdbx_strand_id
1 'polypeptide(L)'
;MTTSASIARGTGHGLTYAVLGWAVAYGGVRLLWTVGEAPEFGPFGLDLLGFAGWPSVVLCLAAGVLAVALDRAATWRPVLAGLAWTVTGALIAAAGILLPELVGFLLLTVGPYFDPLAFLSRLACVSGAVLLGLATAHYQRRTRGDCADCCRTGRPGQRRSTPARWALWAAYVAVAGLVTRFAAQFVAGFDGLDQSASLIGLEIGLLLAGVLLPLALVHRWGEIWPGWVPLLAGRRIPRLLLLVPGFGLGVGIVAYFGMGMVQVSSGSVSEFSDAFLWVAMSAYFILGLGLLAASSDYHLRTRVACDACGR
;
A
#
# COMPACT_ATOMS: atom_id res chain seq x y z
N MET A 1 -25.62 4.46 28.16
CA MET A 1 -25.52 3.75 26.85
C MET A 1 -25.77 4.62 25.62
N THR A 2 -26.20 5.87 25.73
CA THR A 2 -26.54 6.78 24.61
C THR A 2 -25.38 7.57 24.03
N THR A 3 -24.30 7.78 24.77
CA THR A 3 -23.16 8.63 24.36
C THR A 3 -22.24 7.97 23.31
N SER A 4 -22.02 6.66 23.39
CA SER A 4 -21.12 5.95 22.44
C SER A 4 -21.73 5.84 21.03
N ALA A 5 -23.07 5.72 20.93
CA ALA A 5 -23.76 5.64 19.62
C ALA A 5 -23.80 6.98 18.87
N SER A 6 -23.74 8.11 19.59
CA SER A 6 -23.70 9.45 18.98
C SER A 6 -22.31 9.80 18.44
N ILE A 7 -21.25 9.37 19.12
CA ILE A 7 -19.85 9.57 18.68
C ILE A 7 -19.57 8.74 17.43
N ALA A 8 -20.04 7.51 17.37
CA ALA A 8 -19.84 6.63 16.22
C ALA A 8 -20.57 7.12 14.94
N ARG A 9 -21.72 7.78 15.10
CA ARG A 9 -22.44 8.40 13.96
C ARG A 9 -21.74 9.67 13.46
N GLY A 10 -21.17 10.48 14.36
CA GLY A 10 -20.45 11.69 13.99
C GLY A 10 -19.19 11.44 13.18
N THR A 11 -18.46 10.37 13.47
CA THR A 11 -17.23 9.99 12.72
C THR A 11 -17.51 9.50 11.30
N GLY A 12 -18.66 8.85 11.06
CA GLY A 12 -19.03 8.38 9.72
C GLY A 12 -19.27 9.52 8.74
N HIS A 13 -20.09 10.49 9.15
CA HIS A 13 -20.36 11.68 8.32
C HIS A 13 -19.11 12.53 8.09
N GLY A 14 -18.22 12.65 9.09
CA GLY A 14 -16.94 13.35 8.92
C GLY A 14 -16.04 12.75 7.83
N LEU A 15 -15.94 11.41 7.76
CA LEU A 15 -15.19 10.72 6.70
C LEU A 15 -15.82 10.93 5.32
N THR A 16 -17.15 10.89 5.21
CA THR A 16 -17.87 11.15 3.95
C THR A 16 -17.60 12.55 3.44
N TYR A 17 -17.69 13.56 4.31
CA TYR A 17 -17.38 14.96 3.93
C TYR A 17 -15.90 15.12 3.55
N ALA A 18 -14.99 14.44 4.23
CA ALA A 18 -13.55 14.47 3.88
C ALA A 18 -13.30 13.89 2.48
N VAL A 19 -13.93 12.74 2.14
CA VAL A 19 -13.83 12.16 0.79
C VAL A 19 -14.44 13.09 -0.26
N LEU A 20 -15.60 13.69 0.02
CA LEU A 20 -16.27 14.63 -0.90
C LEU A 20 -15.41 15.88 -1.12
N GLY A 21 -14.88 16.48 -0.05
CA GLY A 21 -13.99 17.63 -0.15
C GLY A 21 -12.74 17.33 -0.98
N TRP A 22 -12.14 16.16 -0.75
CA TRP A 22 -11.02 15.66 -1.55
C TRP A 22 -11.43 15.45 -3.03
N ALA A 23 -12.57 14.79 -3.29
CA ALA A 23 -13.03 14.50 -4.64
C ALA A 23 -13.34 15.80 -5.42
N VAL A 24 -13.91 16.81 -4.78
CA VAL A 24 -14.17 18.11 -5.40
C VAL A 24 -12.87 18.87 -5.64
N ALA A 25 -11.99 18.96 -4.64
CA ALA A 25 -10.75 19.71 -4.75
C ALA A 25 -9.79 19.07 -5.78
N TYR A 26 -9.44 17.80 -5.58
CA TYR A 26 -8.50 17.12 -6.47
C TYR A 26 -9.15 16.74 -7.82
N GLY A 27 -10.41 16.29 -7.82
CA GLY A 27 -11.15 16.01 -9.05
C GLY A 27 -11.37 17.28 -9.91
N GLY A 28 -11.55 18.45 -9.27
CA GLY A 28 -11.58 19.74 -9.94
C GLY A 28 -10.25 20.09 -10.61
N VAL A 29 -9.13 19.91 -9.93
CA VAL A 29 -7.79 20.07 -10.53
C VAL A 29 -7.60 19.14 -11.73
N ARG A 30 -7.96 17.85 -11.59
CA ARG A 30 -7.87 16.87 -12.69
C ARG A 30 -8.76 17.24 -13.88
N LEU A 31 -9.96 17.76 -13.61
CA LEU A 31 -10.86 18.24 -14.66
C LEU A 31 -10.25 19.43 -15.41
N LEU A 32 -9.70 20.41 -14.69
CA LEU A 32 -9.03 21.57 -15.30
C LEU A 32 -7.87 21.13 -16.19
N TRP A 33 -7.04 20.19 -15.74
CA TRP A 33 -5.93 19.63 -16.54
C TRP A 33 -6.42 18.78 -17.72
N THR A 34 -7.62 18.20 -17.66
CA THR A 34 -8.17 17.38 -18.73
C THR A 34 -8.81 18.20 -19.84
N VAL A 35 -9.42 19.34 -19.48
CA VAL A 35 -10.10 20.25 -20.43
C VAL A 35 -9.15 21.34 -20.94
N GLY A 36 -8.21 21.77 -20.11
CA GLY A 36 -7.17 22.75 -20.44
C GLY A 36 -5.85 22.10 -20.81
N GLU A 37 -4.79 22.87 -20.70
CA GLU A 37 -3.43 22.36 -20.86
C GLU A 37 -2.95 21.72 -19.56
N ALA A 38 -2.63 20.42 -19.62
CA ALA A 38 -2.00 19.73 -18.49
C ALA A 38 -0.56 20.26 -18.34
N PRO A 39 -0.05 20.40 -17.09
CA PRO A 39 1.36 20.73 -16.88
C PRO A 39 2.27 19.70 -17.54
N GLU A 40 3.43 20.15 -18.02
CA GLU A 40 4.49 19.23 -18.43
C GLU A 40 5.04 18.58 -17.16
N PHE A 41 4.78 17.28 -16.99
CA PHE A 41 5.34 16.51 -15.89
C PHE A 41 6.74 16.01 -16.29
N GLY A 42 7.73 16.31 -15.48
CA GLY A 42 9.13 15.95 -15.55
C GLY A 42 9.63 15.00 -16.65
N PRO A 43 10.87 14.54 -16.62
CA PRO A 43 11.46 13.80 -17.73
C PRO A 43 10.76 12.49 -18.10
N PHE A 44 9.88 11.97 -17.25
CA PHE A 44 9.09 10.78 -17.54
C PHE A 44 7.70 11.08 -18.09
N GLY A 45 7.28 12.36 -18.18
CA GLY A 45 5.97 12.78 -18.74
C GLY A 45 4.74 12.20 -18.05
N LEU A 46 4.89 11.54 -16.89
CA LEU A 46 3.85 10.80 -16.20
C LEU A 46 3.62 11.36 -14.80
N ASP A 47 2.39 11.81 -14.52
CA ASP A 47 1.98 12.11 -13.15
C ASP A 47 1.30 10.89 -12.48
N LEU A 48 0.38 10.24 -13.20
CA LEU A 48 -0.33 9.04 -12.74
C LEU A 48 -0.21 7.90 -13.75
N LEU A 49 0.12 6.71 -13.29
CA LEU A 49 0.22 5.53 -14.14
C LEU A 49 -1.15 5.13 -14.72
N GLY A 50 -1.33 5.29 -16.04
CA GLY A 50 -2.51 4.84 -16.77
C GLY A 50 -3.83 5.56 -16.44
N PHE A 51 -3.82 6.57 -15.55
CA PHE A 51 -5.01 7.26 -15.08
C PHE A 51 -5.01 8.76 -15.42
N ALA A 52 -4.24 9.19 -16.41
CA ALA A 52 -4.25 10.58 -16.88
C ALA A 52 -5.56 10.93 -17.62
N GLY A 53 -5.88 12.23 -17.70
CA GLY A 53 -7.07 12.73 -18.39
C GLY A 53 -8.40 12.26 -17.77
N TRP A 54 -9.39 11.94 -18.61
CA TRP A 54 -10.75 11.56 -18.16
C TRP A 54 -10.81 10.41 -17.17
N PRO A 55 -10.00 9.32 -17.28
CA PRO A 55 -9.97 8.26 -16.27
C PRO A 55 -9.72 8.76 -14.84
N SER A 56 -8.86 9.77 -14.67
CA SER A 56 -8.58 10.35 -13.35
C SER A 56 -9.77 11.12 -12.77
N VAL A 57 -10.50 11.85 -13.62
CA VAL A 57 -11.72 12.56 -13.21
C VAL A 57 -12.82 11.58 -12.80
N VAL A 58 -13.03 10.54 -13.62
CA VAL A 58 -14.00 9.46 -13.32
C VAL A 58 -13.66 8.76 -12.00
N LEU A 59 -12.40 8.51 -11.73
CA LEU A 59 -11.93 7.86 -10.50
C LEU A 59 -12.25 8.73 -9.26
N CYS A 60 -12.02 10.06 -9.34
CA CYS A 60 -12.36 10.99 -8.27
C CYS A 60 -13.87 11.08 -8.04
N LEU A 61 -14.67 11.16 -9.11
CA LEU A 61 -16.14 11.15 -9.02
C LEU A 61 -16.66 9.86 -8.41
N ALA A 62 -16.14 8.71 -8.86
CA ALA A 62 -16.51 7.41 -8.32
C ALA A 62 -16.21 7.31 -6.80
N ALA A 63 -15.08 7.82 -6.35
CA ALA A 63 -14.76 7.88 -4.93
C ALA A 63 -15.79 8.71 -4.12
N GLY A 64 -16.16 9.88 -4.62
CA GLY A 64 -17.17 10.74 -3.98
C GLY A 64 -18.55 10.10 -3.94
N VAL A 65 -19.01 9.53 -5.06
CA VAL A 65 -20.31 8.85 -5.16
C VAL A 65 -20.36 7.62 -4.23
N LEU A 66 -19.29 6.82 -4.20
CA LEU A 66 -19.21 5.65 -3.33
C LEU A 66 -19.18 6.04 -1.86
N ALA A 67 -18.49 7.11 -1.47
CA ALA A 67 -18.51 7.60 -0.09
C ALA A 67 -19.93 7.94 0.38
N VAL A 68 -20.72 8.64 -0.46
CA VAL A 68 -22.13 8.97 -0.17
C VAL A 68 -22.98 7.69 -0.12
N ALA A 69 -22.78 6.78 -1.05
CA ALA A 69 -23.52 5.51 -1.08
C ALA A 69 -23.23 4.64 0.16
N LEU A 70 -21.98 4.58 0.61
CA LEU A 70 -21.55 3.88 1.83
C LEU A 70 -22.20 4.50 3.07
N ASP A 71 -22.27 5.84 3.16
CA ASP A 71 -22.87 6.53 4.29
C ASP A 71 -24.36 6.26 4.41
N ARG A 72 -25.08 6.29 3.27
CA ARG A 72 -26.53 6.08 3.21
C ARG A 72 -26.95 4.62 3.36
N ALA A 73 -26.05 3.67 3.10
CA ALA A 73 -26.38 2.25 3.16
C ALA A 73 -26.50 1.77 4.63
N ALA A 74 -27.71 1.41 5.06
CA ALA A 74 -27.98 0.90 6.40
C ALA A 74 -27.66 -0.59 6.57
N THR A 75 -27.67 -1.35 5.47
CA THR A 75 -27.45 -2.81 5.45
C THR A 75 -26.19 -3.18 4.72
N TRP A 76 -25.62 -4.33 5.05
CA TRP A 76 -24.44 -4.85 4.38
C TRP A 76 -24.73 -5.16 2.90
N ARG A 77 -23.96 -4.55 2.02
CA ARG A 77 -24.00 -4.77 0.56
C ARG A 77 -22.58 -5.10 0.07
N PRO A 78 -22.26 -6.36 -0.21
CA PRO A 78 -20.91 -6.78 -0.59
C PRO A 78 -20.42 -6.12 -1.88
N VAL A 79 -21.32 -5.91 -2.85
CA VAL A 79 -20.99 -5.24 -4.11
C VAL A 79 -20.52 -3.80 -3.87
N LEU A 80 -21.22 -3.05 -3.02
CA LEU A 80 -20.84 -1.67 -2.70
C LEU A 80 -19.47 -1.59 -2.03
N ALA A 81 -19.22 -2.49 -1.08
CA ALA A 81 -17.89 -2.60 -0.45
C ALA A 81 -16.81 -3.02 -1.45
N GLY A 82 -17.12 -3.96 -2.35
CA GLY A 82 -16.23 -4.41 -3.41
C GLY A 82 -15.83 -3.25 -4.34
N LEU A 83 -16.81 -2.50 -4.84
CA LEU A 83 -16.57 -1.33 -5.69
C LEU A 83 -15.72 -0.26 -4.99
N ALA A 84 -15.99 0.01 -3.71
CA ALA A 84 -15.20 0.97 -2.95
C ALA A 84 -13.75 0.51 -2.75
N TRP A 85 -13.52 -0.76 -2.49
CA TRP A 85 -12.14 -1.32 -2.44
C TRP A 85 -11.46 -1.33 -3.81
N THR A 86 -12.19 -1.56 -4.90
CA THR A 86 -11.66 -1.48 -6.28
C THR A 86 -11.20 -0.05 -6.59
N VAL A 87 -12.01 0.97 -6.29
CA VAL A 87 -11.63 2.37 -6.49
C VAL A 87 -10.46 2.76 -5.60
N THR A 88 -10.43 2.29 -4.35
CA THR A 88 -9.28 2.48 -3.45
C THR A 88 -8.01 1.88 -4.04
N GLY A 89 -8.08 0.65 -4.56
CA GLY A 89 -6.97 -0.02 -5.24
C GLY A 89 -6.51 0.71 -6.51
N ALA A 90 -7.45 1.24 -7.30
CA ALA A 90 -7.15 2.01 -8.50
C ALA A 90 -6.42 3.34 -8.17
N LEU A 91 -6.84 4.04 -7.10
CA LEU A 91 -6.14 5.24 -6.62
C LEU A 91 -4.70 4.95 -6.17
N ILE A 92 -4.50 3.81 -5.50
CA ILE A 92 -3.17 3.34 -5.11
C ILE A 92 -2.33 2.99 -6.34
N ALA A 93 -2.90 2.28 -7.32
CA ALA A 93 -2.22 1.91 -8.56
C ALA A 93 -1.82 3.15 -9.36
N ALA A 94 -2.69 4.17 -9.43
CA ALA A 94 -2.38 5.45 -10.06
C ALA A 94 -1.16 6.13 -9.45
N ALA A 95 -0.98 6.01 -8.13
CA ALA A 95 0.16 6.57 -7.39
C ALA A 95 1.39 5.63 -7.36
N GLY A 96 1.44 4.58 -8.16
CA GLY A 96 2.47 3.53 -8.07
C GLY A 96 3.92 4.03 -8.17
N ILE A 97 4.17 5.10 -8.93
CA ILE A 97 5.51 5.73 -9.05
C ILE A 97 5.94 6.43 -7.75
N LEU A 98 5.04 6.71 -6.81
CA LEU A 98 5.38 7.35 -5.54
C LEU A 98 6.41 6.55 -4.74
N LEU A 99 6.38 5.21 -4.83
CA LEU A 99 7.33 4.36 -4.11
C LEU A 99 8.79 4.58 -4.56
N PRO A 100 9.15 4.47 -5.86
CA PRO A 100 10.51 4.75 -6.30
C PRO A 100 10.92 6.21 -6.08
N GLU A 101 10.01 7.18 -6.18
CA GLU A 101 10.32 8.58 -5.84
C GLU A 101 10.66 8.76 -4.35
N LEU A 102 9.88 8.15 -3.46
CA LEU A 102 10.15 8.21 -2.03
C LEU A 102 11.49 7.56 -1.68
N VAL A 103 11.80 6.43 -2.31
CA VAL A 103 13.10 5.75 -2.15
C VAL A 103 14.23 6.61 -2.70
N GLY A 104 14.09 7.17 -3.89
CA GLY A 104 15.06 8.07 -4.49
C GLY A 104 15.28 9.34 -3.66
N PHE A 105 14.22 9.92 -3.09
CA PHE A 105 14.31 11.05 -2.18
C PHE A 105 15.10 10.70 -0.92
N LEU A 106 14.83 9.54 -0.32
CA LEU A 106 15.53 9.07 0.88
C LEU A 106 17.04 8.87 0.62
N LEU A 107 17.40 8.47 -0.59
CA LEU A 107 18.78 8.21 -1.00
C LEU A 107 19.47 9.43 -1.65
N LEU A 108 18.80 10.59 -1.68
CA LEU A 108 19.29 11.83 -2.31
C LEU A 108 19.67 11.68 -3.80
N THR A 109 19.05 10.69 -4.49
CA THR A 109 19.33 10.40 -5.90
C THR A 109 18.34 11.07 -6.86
N VAL A 110 17.28 11.71 -6.37
CA VAL A 110 16.16 12.25 -7.18
C VAL A 110 16.48 13.62 -7.80
N GLY A 111 17.51 14.32 -7.34
CA GLY A 111 17.94 15.67 -7.72
C GLY A 111 17.23 16.28 -8.97
N PRO A 112 17.78 16.12 -10.17
CA PRO A 112 17.27 16.78 -11.37
C PRO A 112 15.98 16.17 -11.94
N TYR A 113 15.54 15.02 -11.46
CA TYR A 113 14.36 14.27 -11.97
C TYR A 113 13.11 14.43 -11.11
N PHE A 114 13.19 15.19 -10.01
CA PHE A 114 12.08 15.38 -9.09
C PHE A 114 11.09 16.42 -9.65
N ASP A 115 9.86 15.98 -9.88
CA ASP A 115 8.74 16.84 -10.24
C ASP A 115 7.82 17.01 -9.03
N PRO A 116 7.82 18.18 -8.36
CA PRO A 116 7.01 18.40 -7.18
C PRO A 116 5.50 18.35 -7.47
N LEU A 117 5.07 18.71 -8.69
CA LEU A 117 3.66 18.72 -9.05
C LEU A 117 3.13 17.29 -9.26
N ALA A 118 3.91 16.45 -9.96
CA ALA A 118 3.60 15.04 -10.12
C ALA A 118 3.59 14.33 -8.75
N PHE A 119 4.57 14.61 -7.89
CA PHE A 119 4.65 14.08 -6.54
C PHE A 119 3.42 14.45 -5.69
N LEU A 120 3.00 15.73 -5.70
CA LEU A 120 1.80 16.18 -5.00
C LEU A 120 0.52 15.53 -5.55
N SER A 121 0.43 15.34 -6.86
CA SER A 121 -0.69 14.63 -7.51
C SER A 121 -0.80 13.18 -7.03
N ARG A 122 0.33 12.47 -6.92
CA ARG A 122 0.40 11.10 -6.38
C ARG A 122 0.03 11.05 -4.90
N LEU A 123 0.53 12.00 -4.10
CA LEU A 123 0.13 12.13 -2.69
C LEU A 123 -1.38 12.38 -2.54
N ALA A 124 -1.97 13.18 -3.44
CA ALA A 124 -3.41 13.38 -3.47
C ALA A 124 -4.16 12.08 -3.78
N CYS A 125 -3.68 11.24 -4.69
CA CYS A 125 -4.26 9.91 -4.93
C CYS A 125 -4.18 9.00 -3.70
N VAL A 126 -3.03 8.96 -3.02
CA VAL A 126 -2.85 8.17 -1.79
C VAL A 126 -3.78 8.67 -0.68
N SER A 127 -3.89 9.99 -0.50
CA SER A 127 -4.80 10.57 0.49
C SER A 127 -6.26 10.19 0.23
N GLY A 128 -6.71 10.25 -1.04
CA GLY A 128 -8.02 9.78 -1.45
C GLY A 128 -8.25 8.29 -1.19
N ALA A 129 -7.26 7.46 -1.50
CA ALA A 129 -7.30 6.03 -1.21
C ALA A 129 -7.43 5.75 0.29
N VAL A 130 -6.67 6.44 1.13
CA VAL A 130 -6.75 6.33 2.59
C VAL A 130 -8.14 6.76 3.10
N LEU A 131 -8.64 7.90 2.67
CA LEU A 131 -9.95 8.41 3.10
C LEU A 131 -11.08 7.47 2.70
N LEU A 132 -11.12 7.02 1.43
CA LEU A 132 -12.13 6.08 0.94
C LEU A 132 -12.00 4.70 1.61
N GLY A 133 -10.77 4.22 1.80
CA GLY A 133 -10.50 2.97 2.52
C GLY A 133 -10.99 3.00 3.97
N LEU A 134 -10.75 4.11 4.68
CA LEU A 134 -11.27 4.33 6.03
C LEU A 134 -12.81 4.39 6.06
N ALA A 135 -13.43 5.09 5.10
CA ALA A 135 -14.89 5.15 4.96
C ALA A 135 -15.47 3.75 4.70
N THR A 136 -14.83 2.97 3.81
CA THR A 136 -15.25 1.59 3.51
C THR A 136 -15.10 0.68 4.71
N ALA A 137 -13.97 0.77 5.43
CA ALA A 137 -13.76 0.01 6.66
C ALA A 137 -14.79 0.39 7.75
N HIS A 138 -15.10 1.68 7.90
CA HIS A 138 -16.13 2.14 8.82
C HIS A 138 -17.50 1.59 8.46
N TYR A 139 -17.89 1.64 7.18
CA TYR A 139 -19.12 1.03 6.68
C TYR A 139 -19.20 -0.47 6.99
N GLN A 140 -18.13 -1.22 6.70
CA GLN A 140 -18.07 -2.66 6.99
C GLN A 140 -18.27 -2.96 8.47
N ARG A 141 -17.64 -2.19 9.36
CA ARG A 141 -17.79 -2.31 10.82
C ARG A 141 -19.22 -2.07 11.26
N ARG A 142 -19.83 -1.00 10.78
CA ARG A 142 -21.20 -0.61 11.14
C ARG A 142 -22.25 -1.63 10.72
N THR A 143 -22.08 -2.24 9.54
CA THR A 143 -23.10 -3.07 8.91
C THR A 143 -22.95 -4.57 9.17
N ARG A 144 -21.76 -5.03 9.66
CA ARG A 144 -21.53 -6.45 9.98
C ARG A 144 -21.85 -6.83 11.43
N GLY A 145 -22.26 -5.89 12.27
CA GLY A 145 -22.60 -6.16 13.67
C GLY A 145 -21.40 -6.53 14.54
N ASP A 146 -20.24 -5.96 14.20
CA ASP A 146 -19.00 -6.15 14.94
C ASP A 146 -19.05 -5.45 16.32
N CYS A 147 -18.15 -5.80 17.23
CA CYS A 147 -18.00 -5.09 18.49
C CYS A 147 -17.80 -3.59 18.24
N ALA A 148 -18.57 -2.73 18.94
CA ALA A 148 -18.51 -1.29 18.73
C ALA A 148 -17.12 -0.70 19.02
N ASP A 149 -16.40 -1.25 19.99
CA ASP A 149 -15.11 -0.70 20.46
C ASP A 149 -13.93 -1.25 19.66
N CYS A 150 -13.85 -2.56 19.42
CA CYS A 150 -12.71 -3.18 18.75
C CYS A 150 -12.98 -3.59 17.30
N CYS A 151 -14.22 -3.56 16.85
CA CYS A 151 -14.64 -3.91 15.49
C CYS A 151 -14.21 -5.31 15.05
N ARG A 152 -14.17 -6.28 15.99
CA ARG A 152 -13.80 -7.67 15.70
C ARG A 152 -15.03 -8.52 15.47
N THR A 153 -15.02 -9.26 14.36
CA THR A 153 -15.96 -10.34 14.08
C THR A 153 -15.44 -11.64 14.68
N GLY A 154 -16.37 -12.50 15.09
CA GLY A 154 -16.06 -13.88 15.48
C GLY A 154 -16.06 -14.16 16.98
N ARG A 155 -15.82 -15.42 17.34
CA ARG A 155 -15.80 -15.91 18.74
C ARG A 155 -14.69 -15.25 19.55
N PRO A 156 -14.83 -15.09 20.88
CA PRO A 156 -13.74 -14.72 21.77
C PRO A 156 -12.59 -15.68 21.50
N GLY A 157 -11.57 -15.20 20.80
CA GLY A 157 -10.67 -16.09 20.12
C GLY A 157 -9.34 -16.19 20.85
N GLN A 158 -8.82 -17.38 20.84
CA GLN A 158 -7.44 -17.68 21.13
C GLN A 158 -6.51 -16.65 20.48
N ARG A 159 -5.85 -15.86 21.30
CA ARG A 159 -4.74 -15.01 20.89
C ARG A 159 -3.66 -15.95 20.34
N ARG A 160 -3.48 -16.00 19.05
CA ARG A 160 -2.41 -16.80 18.46
C ARG A 160 -1.07 -16.18 18.87
N SER A 161 -0.28 -16.94 19.61
CA SER A 161 1.11 -16.57 19.95
C SER A 161 2.09 -16.90 18.83
N THR A 162 1.68 -17.77 17.91
CA THR A 162 2.50 -18.24 16.78
C THR A 162 1.92 -17.76 15.46
N PRO A 163 2.78 -17.45 14.47
CA PRO A 163 2.32 -17.07 13.14
C PRO A 163 1.52 -18.19 12.47
N ALA A 164 0.56 -17.80 11.66
CA ALA A 164 -0.18 -18.77 10.86
C ALA A 164 0.76 -19.43 9.83
N ARG A 165 0.55 -20.70 9.51
CA ARG A 165 1.38 -21.40 8.51
C ARG A 165 1.39 -20.71 7.16
N TRP A 166 0.24 -20.18 6.73
CA TRP A 166 0.15 -19.43 5.47
C TRP A 166 0.97 -18.15 5.48
N ALA A 167 1.07 -17.45 6.63
CA ALA A 167 1.88 -16.24 6.75
C ALA A 167 3.38 -16.54 6.71
N LEU A 168 3.80 -17.65 7.33
CA LEU A 168 5.17 -18.15 7.20
C LEU A 168 5.51 -18.43 5.73
N TRP A 169 4.67 -19.21 5.04
CA TRP A 169 4.88 -19.49 3.62
C TRP A 169 4.91 -18.21 2.78
N ALA A 170 4.00 -17.27 3.02
CA ALA A 170 3.97 -15.99 2.33
C ALA A 170 5.27 -15.20 2.51
N ALA A 171 5.82 -15.15 3.73
CA ALA A 171 7.09 -14.48 3.99
C ALA A 171 8.27 -15.16 3.29
N TYR A 172 8.36 -16.50 3.33
CA TYR A 172 9.43 -17.23 2.64
C TYR A 172 9.31 -17.15 1.11
N VAL A 173 8.09 -17.18 0.56
CA VAL A 173 7.84 -16.99 -0.88
C VAL A 173 8.23 -15.57 -1.30
N ALA A 174 7.96 -14.56 -0.46
CA ALA A 174 8.41 -13.20 -0.69
C ALA A 174 9.95 -13.11 -0.80
N VAL A 175 10.67 -13.73 0.16
CA VAL A 175 12.13 -13.77 0.14
C VAL A 175 12.64 -14.55 -1.08
N ALA A 176 12.03 -15.69 -1.41
CA ALA A 176 12.40 -16.47 -2.60
C ALA A 176 12.18 -15.66 -3.89
N GLY A 177 11.09 -14.89 -4.01
CA GLY A 177 10.86 -13.98 -5.11
C GLY A 177 12.00 -12.97 -5.27
N LEU A 178 12.43 -12.34 -4.18
CA LEU A 178 13.55 -11.40 -4.20
C LEU A 178 14.85 -12.07 -4.62
N VAL A 179 15.17 -13.25 -4.08
CA VAL A 179 16.36 -14.03 -4.48
C VAL A 179 16.31 -14.37 -5.96
N THR A 180 15.14 -14.78 -6.49
CA THR A 180 14.93 -15.05 -7.92
C THR A 180 15.19 -13.80 -8.76
N ARG A 181 14.75 -12.62 -8.32
CA ARG A 181 15.01 -11.35 -9.00
C ARG A 181 16.52 -11.08 -9.13
N PHE A 182 17.26 -11.25 -8.03
CA PHE A 182 18.72 -11.05 -8.05
C PHE A 182 19.43 -12.12 -8.89
N ALA A 183 19.02 -13.39 -8.80
CA ALA A 183 19.56 -14.45 -9.64
C ALA A 183 19.32 -14.15 -11.15
N ALA A 184 18.13 -13.67 -11.51
CA ALA A 184 17.83 -13.26 -12.88
C ALA A 184 18.73 -12.10 -13.36
N GLN A 185 19.09 -11.15 -12.48
CA GLN A 185 20.03 -10.08 -12.80
C GLN A 185 21.43 -10.61 -13.10
N PHE A 186 21.93 -11.56 -12.32
CA PHE A 186 23.23 -12.19 -12.60
C PHE A 186 23.25 -12.92 -13.95
N VAL A 187 22.13 -13.53 -14.35
CA VAL A 187 22.00 -14.18 -15.67
C VAL A 187 21.89 -13.16 -16.81
N ALA A 188 21.15 -12.08 -16.60
CA ALA A 188 20.99 -11.02 -17.59
C ALA A 188 22.25 -10.16 -17.77
N GLY A 189 23.17 -10.18 -16.79
CA GLY A 189 24.36 -9.34 -16.77
C GLY A 189 24.09 -7.97 -16.15
N PHE A 190 25.18 -7.20 -16.06
CA PHE A 190 25.19 -5.84 -15.48
C PHE A 190 25.53 -4.77 -16.52
N ASP A 191 25.61 -5.15 -17.79
CA ASP A 191 25.92 -4.25 -18.89
C ASP A 191 24.83 -3.18 -19.03
N GLY A 192 25.23 -1.92 -19.11
CA GLY A 192 24.31 -0.77 -19.20
C GLY A 192 23.71 -0.30 -17.88
N LEU A 193 23.96 -0.96 -16.75
CA LEU A 193 23.56 -0.45 -15.45
C LEU A 193 24.57 0.60 -14.94
N ASP A 194 24.05 1.74 -14.49
CA ASP A 194 24.86 2.71 -13.77
C ASP A 194 25.32 2.10 -12.44
N GLN A 195 26.62 1.84 -12.31
CA GLN A 195 27.24 1.26 -11.12
C GLN A 195 27.69 2.36 -10.13
N SER A 196 26.93 3.43 -10.02
CA SER A 196 27.18 4.44 -9.00
C SER A 196 27.03 3.83 -7.59
N ALA A 197 27.85 4.30 -6.65
CA ALA A 197 27.80 3.83 -5.26
C ALA A 197 26.42 4.00 -4.62
N SER A 198 25.65 5.01 -5.05
CA SER A 198 24.29 5.25 -4.61
C SER A 198 23.30 4.15 -5.06
N LEU A 199 23.41 3.68 -6.31
CA LEU A 199 22.57 2.60 -6.83
C LEU A 199 22.93 1.25 -6.21
N ILE A 200 24.23 0.97 -6.03
CA ILE A 200 24.67 -0.23 -5.31
C ILE A 200 24.15 -0.21 -3.87
N GLY A 201 24.24 0.94 -3.18
CA GLY A 201 23.69 1.11 -1.84
C GLY A 201 22.17 0.89 -1.78
N LEU A 202 21.43 1.38 -2.79
CA LEU A 202 20.01 1.14 -2.94
C LEU A 202 19.68 -0.35 -3.09
N GLU A 203 20.39 -1.05 -3.97
CA GLU A 203 20.16 -2.48 -4.19
C GLU A 203 20.42 -3.31 -2.94
N ILE A 204 21.53 -3.03 -2.22
CA ILE A 204 21.83 -3.67 -0.95
C ILE A 204 20.74 -3.35 0.09
N GLY A 205 20.32 -2.11 0.19
CA GLY A 205 19.24 -1.67 1.09
C GLY A 205 17.92 -2.36 0.79
N LEU A 206 17.55 -2.49 -0.49
CA LEU A 206 16.36 -3.18 -0.95
C LEU A 206 16.42 -4.69 -0.66
N LEU A 207 17.59 -5.30 -0.88
CA LEU A 207 17.83 -6.70 -0.54
C LEU A 207 17.66 -6.94 0.97
N LEU A 208 18.31 -6.13 1.79
CA LEU A 208 18.21 -6.25 3.24
C LEU A 208 16.78 -6.02 3.73
N ALA A 209 16.12 -4.96 3.30
CA ALA A 209 14.75 -4.67 3.67
C ALA A 209 13.78 -5.76 3.20
N GLY A 210 13.94 -6.23 1.96
CA GLY A 210 13.09 -7.25 1.35
C GLY A 210 13.28 -8.65 1.94
N VAL A 211 14.40 -8.93 2.61
CA VAL A 211 14.62 -10.17 3.37
C VAL A 211 14.22 -9.99 4.84
N LEU A 212 14.76 -8.94 5.50
CA LEU A 212 14.58 -8.76 6.93
C LEU A 212 13.14 -8.44 7.31
N LEU A 213 12.44 -7.61 6.54
CA LEU A 213 11.10 -7.18 6.88
C LEU A 213 10.06 -8.32 6.83
N PRO A 214 9.95 -9.15 5.76
CA PRO A 214 9.05 -10.30 5.75
C PRO A 214 9.35 -11.28 6.87
N LEU A 215 10.63 -11.55 7.14
CA LEU A 215 11.04 -12.46 8.21
C LEU A 215 10.78 -11.89 9.60
N ALA A 216 11.00 -10.59 9.82
CA ALA A 216 10.65 -9.93 11.09
C ALA A 216 9.16 -10.03 11.40
N LEU A 217 8.31 -9.91 10.38
CA LEU A 217 6.85 -9.99 10.54
C LEU A 217 6.38 -11.38 11.01
N VAL A 218 7.10 -12.46 10.71
CA VAL A 218 6.69 -13.83 11.04
C VAL A 218 7.54 -14.49 12.13
N HIS A 219 8.68 -13.91 12.51
CA HIS A 219 9.56 -14.45 13.53
C HIS A 219 9.53 -13.66 14.84
N ARG A 220 9.89 -14.29 15.94
CA ARG A 220 9.88 -13.71 17.31
C ARG A 220 10.80 -12.51 17.48
N TRP A 221 11.90 -12.44 16.70
CA TRP A 221 12.83 -11.31 16.77
C TRP A 221 12.22 -9.99 16.20
N GLY A 222 11.14 -10.04 15.43
CA GLY A 222 10.35 -8.88 15.06
C GLY A 222 9.36 -8.41 16.14
N GLU A 223 9.20 -9.14 17.25
CA GLU A 223 8.35 -8.73 18.38
C GLU A 223 9.17 -8.18 19.57
N ILE A 224 10.41 -8.67 19.70
CA ILE A 224 11.30 -8.34 20.81
C ILE A 224 12.68 -8.00 20.25
N TRP A 225 13.25 -6.88 20.67
CA TRP A 225 14.59 -6.48 20.27
C TRP A 225 15.61 -7.56 20.62
N PRO A 226 16.45 -7.98 19.65
CA PRO A 226 17.51 -8.95 19.91
C PRO A 226 18.51 -8.45 20.96
N GLY A 227 19.12 -9.39 21.70
CA GLY A 227 20.06 -9.07 22.78
C GLY A 227 21.32 -8.31 22.37
N TRP A 228 21.66 -8.31 21.08
CA TRP A 228 22.81 -7.58 20.53
C TRP A 228 22.51 -6.09 20.24
N VAL A 229 21.25 -5.63 20.39
CA VAL A 229 20.90 -4.21 20.21
C VAL A 229 21.09 -3.47 21.52
N PRO A 230 22.12 -2.59 21.64
CA PRO A 230 22.35 -1.83 22.86
C PRO A 230 21.12 -0.97 23.21
N LEU A 231 20.82 -0.80 24.50
CA LEU A 231 19.72 0.02 25.04
C LEU A 231 18.30 -0.48 24.79
N LEU A 232 18.04 -1.33 23.80
CA LEU A 232 16.70 -1.80 23.45
C LEU A 232 16.52 -3.32 23.69
N ALA A 233 17.59 -4.05 23.98
CA ALA A 233 17.60 -5.50 24.18
C ALA A 233 16.45 -5.97 25.11
N GLY A 234 15.68 -6.95 24.66
CA GLY A 234 14.56 -7.51 25.40
C GLY A 234 13.28 -6.63 25.49
N ARG A 235 13.31 -5.40 25.00
CA ARG A 235 12.10 -4.56 24.93
C ARG A 235 11.22 -4.98 23.74
N ARG A 236 9.90 -4.78 23.88
CA ARG A 236 8.97 -5.03 22.79
C ARG A 236 9.14 -3.99 21.68
N ILE A 237 9.19 -4.43 20.45
CA ILE A 237 9.22 -3.56 19.27
C ILE A 237 7.84 -2.89 19.12
N PRO A 238 7.76 -1.54 18.97
CA PRO A 238 6.51 -0.88 18.66
C PRO A 238 5.92 -1.48 17.38
N ARG A 239 4.73 -2.03 17.46
CA ARG A 239 4.11 -2.75 16.32
C ARG A 239 4.01 -1.92 15.03
N LEU A 240 3.83 -0.59 15.15
CA LEU A 240 3.77 0.33 14.01
C LEU A 240 5.09 0.40 13.25
N LEU A 241 6.23 0.18 13.93
CA LEU A 241 7.55 0.20 13.29
C LEU A 241 7.70 -0.86 12.19
N LEU A 242 7.01 -2.00 12.32
CA LEU A 242 7.00 -3.06 11.31
C LEU A 242 5.75 -3.00 10.41
N LEU A 243 4.59 -2.61 10.95
CA LEU A 243 3.35 -2.58 10.17
C LEU A 243 3.34 -1.46 9.13
N VAL A 244 3.82 -0.26 9.47
CA VAL A 244 3.83 0.86 8.54
C VAL A 244 4.72 0.56 7.33
N PRO A 245 6.00 0.17 7.47
CA PRO A 245 6.80 -0.21 6.31
C PRO A 245 6.29 -1.51 5.65
N GLY A 246 5.79 -2.50 6.41
CA GLY A 246 5.27 -3.74 5.86
C GLY A 246 4.07 -3.54 4.93
N PHE A 247 3.07 -2.78 5.36
CA PHE A 247 1.93 -2.44 4.50
C PHE A 247 2.31 -1.40 3.44
N GLY A 248 3.07 -0.36 3.78
CA GLY A 248 3.46 0.71 2.85
C GLY A 248 4.28 0.19 1.68
N LEU A 249 5.36 -0.54 1.96
CA LEU A 249 6.18 -1.17 0.92
C LEU A 249 5.39 -2.25 0.18
N GLY A 250 4.63 -3.10 0.89
CA GLY A 250 3.83 -4.14 0.26
C GLY A 250 2.83 -3.59 -0.75
N VAL A 251 2.08 -2.56 -0.39
CA VAL A 251 1.12 -1.89 -1.28
C VAL A 251 1.84 -1.19 -2.43
N GLY A 252 2.91 -0.43 -2.14
CA GLY A 252 3.67 0.30 -3.17
C GLY A 252 4.33 -0.64 -4.18
N ILE A 253 4.95 -1.73 -3.73
CA ILE A 253 5.57 -2.74 -4.60
C ILE A 253 4.51 -3.42 -5.49
N VAL A 254 3.37 -3.83 -4.92
CA VAL A 254 2.27 -4.44 -5.70
C VAL A 254 1.73 -3.45 -6.74
N ALA A 255 1.53 -2.18 -6.37
CA ALA A 255 1.04 -1.17 -7.30
C ALA A 255 2.04 -0.90 -8.43
N TYR A 256 3.30 -0.64 -8.10
CA TYR A 256 4.33 -0.28 -9.08
C TYR A 256 4.63 -1.44 -10.04
N PHE A 257 4.96 -2.62 -9.51
CA PHE A 257 5.32 -3.76 -10.33
C PHE A 257 4.11 -4.42 -10.99
N GLY A 258 2.91 -4.32 -10.39
CA GLY A 258 1.66 -4.73 -11.03
C GLY A 258 1.36 -3.92 -12.29
N MET A 259 1.51 -2.60 -12.23
CA MET A 259 1.40 -1.75 -13.43
C MET A 259 2.53 -2.00 -14.42
N GLY A 260 3.77 -2.26 -13.95
CA GLY A 260 4.88 -2.67 -14.80
C GLY A 260 4.58 -3.94 -15.62
N MET A 261 3.94 -4.94 -15.00
CA MET A 261 3.52 -6.16 -15.72
C MET A 261 2.50 -5.85 -16.84
N VAL A 262 1.57 -4.91 -16.62
CA VAL A 262 0.63 -4.45 -17.65
C VAL A 262 1.38 -3.77 -18.79
N GLN A 263 2.37 -2.92 -18.49
CA GLN A 263 3.20 -2.26 -19.52
C GLN A 263 4.03 -3.26 -20.34
N VAL A 264 4.66 -4.24 -19.68
CA VAL A 264 5.39 -5.32 -20.38
C VAL A 264 4.45 -6.10 -21.31
N SER A 265 3.22 -6.40 -20.87
CA SER A 265 2.24 -7.10 -21.70
C SER A 265 1.79 -6.28 -22.94
N SER A 266 1.89 -4.95 -22.89
CA SER A 266 1.59 -4.06 -24.01
C SER A 266 2.75 -3.85 -24.99
N GLY A 267 3.93 -4.44 -24.71
CA GLY A 267 5.12 -4.35 -25.58
C GLY A 267 5.83 -2.99 -25.55
N SER A 268 5.60 -2.18 -24.53
CA SER A 268 6.12 -0.80 -24.45
C SER A 268 7.52 -0.65 -23.85
N VAL A 269 8.18 -1.73 -23.45
CA VAL A 269 9.51 -1.71 -22.80
C VAL A 269 10.51 -2.49 -23.67
N SER A 270 11.56 -1.83 -24.18
CA SER A 270 12.43 -2.39 -25.22
C SER A 270 13.91 -2.59 -24.85
N GLU A 271 14.38 -2.16 -23.67
CA GLU A 271 15.82 -2.22 -23.34
C GLU A 271 16.30 -3.55 -22.77
N PHE A 272 15.39 -4.34 -22.18
CA PHE A 272 15.70 -5.66 -21.60
C PHE A 272 14.93 -6.77 -22.31
N SER A 273 15.41 -8.02 -22.20
CA SER A 273 14.66 -9.14 -22.73
C SER A 273 13.32 -9.33 -22.02
N ASP A 274 12.27 -9.66 -22.77
CA ASP A 274 10.92 -9.89 -22.22
C ASP A 274 10.93 -10.91 -21.09
N ALA A 275 11.73 -11.98 -21.25
CA ALA A 275 11.87 -13.03 -20.23
C ALA A 275 12.40 -12.46 -18.89
N PHE A 276 13.43 -11.61 -18.94
CA PHE A 276 13.97 -10.97 -17.74
C PHE A 276 12.94 -10.05 -17.10
N LEU A 277 12.24 -9.23 -17.88
CA LEU A 277 11.22 -8.31 -17.38
C LEU A 277 10.09 -9.07 -16.68
N TRP A 278 9.58 -10.13 -17.30
CA TRP A 278 8.53 -10.96 -16.68
C TRP A 278 8.98 -11.59 -15.38
N VAL A 279 10.20 -12.15 -15.30
CA VAL A 279 10.75 -12.72 -14.08
C VAL A 279 10.92 -11.65 -13.00
N ALA A 280 11.53 -10.51 -13.34
CA ALA A 280 11.80 -9.44 -12.40
C ALA A 280 10.52 -8.80 -11.84
N MET A 281 9.56 -8.47 -12.72
CA MET A 281 8.29 -7.84 -12.29
C MET A 281 7.45 -8.80 -11.44
N SER A 282 7.35 -10.07 -11.87
CA SER A 282 6.61 -11.09 -11.11
C SER A 282 7.24 -11.35 -9.74
N ALA A 283 8.56 -11.40 -9.66
CA ALA A 283 9.29 -11.63 -8.41
C ALA A 283 9.04 -10.51 -7.39
N TYR A 284 9.11 -9.25 -7.81
CA TYR A 284 8.76 -8.13 -6.93
C TYR A 284 7.27 -8.09 -6.58
N PHE A 285 6.38 -8.40 -7.51
CA PHE A 285 4.94 -8.48 -7.23
C PHE A 285 4.64 -9.52 -6.15
N ILE A 286 5.26 -10.70 -6.24
CA ILE A 286 5.17 -11.76 -5.23
C ILE A 286 5.74 -11.30 -3.88
N LEU A 287 6.87 -10.57 -3.88
CA LEU A 287 7.43 -9.96 -2.67
C LEU A 287 6.40 -9.04 -1.99
N GLY A 288 5.77 -8.16 -2.76
CA GLY A 288 4.75 -7.24 -2.24
C GLY A 288 3.54 -7.96 -1.65
N LEU A 289 3.00 -8.98 -2.35
CA LEU A 289 1.90 -9.79 -1.85
C LEU A 289 2.27 -10.55 -0.56
N GLY A 290 3.47 -11.11 -0.50
CA GLY A 290 3.98 -11.79 0.68
C GLY A 290 4.14 -10.86 1.88
N LEU A 291 4.63 -9.62 1.66
CA LEU A 291 4.69 -8.57 2.69
C LEU A 291 3.29 -8.21 3.21
N LEU A 292 2.31 -8.03 2.35
CA LEU A 292 0.94 -7.72 2.75
C LEU A 292 0.33 -8.86 3.56
N ALA A 293 0.55 -10.10 3.14
CA ALA A 293 0.07 -11.28 3.85
C ALA A 293 0.72 -11.39 5.24
N ALA A 294 2.05 -11.31 5.33
CA ALA A 294 2.78 -11.35 6.60
C ALA A 294 2.40 -10.21 7.54
N SER A 295 2.27 -8.97 7.02
CA SER A 295 1.81 -7.80 7.78
C SER A 295 0.40 -7.97 8.32
N SER A 296 -0.49 -8.58 7.55
CA SER A 296 -1.86 -8.86 7.97
C SER A 296 -1.91 -9.83 9.16
N ASP A 297 -1.14 -10.93 9.11
CA ASP A 297 -1.05 -11.88 10.22
C ASP A 297 -0.39 -11.24 11.46
N TYR A 298 0.72 -10.50 11.27
CA TYR A 298 1.38 -9.78 12.36
C TYR A 298 0.43 -8.78 13.03
N HIS A 299 -0.35 -8.02 12.23
CA HIS A 299 -1.35 -7.11 12.77
C HIS A 299 -2.41 -7.85 13.60
N LEU A 300 -2.91 -9.00 13.13
CA LEU A 300 -3.89 -9.79 13.84
C LEU A 300 -3.36 -10.36 15.16
N ARG A 301 -2.10 -10.82 15.18
CA ARG A 301 -1.44 -11.39 16.38
C ARG A 301 -1.09 -10.34 17.43
N THR A 302 -0.66 -9.15 17.01
CA THR A 302 -0.14 -8.12 17.90
C THR A 302 -1.20 -7.13 18.39
N ARG A 303 -2.48 -7.30 18.00
CA ARG A 303 -3.59 -6.48 18.50
C ARG A 303 -3.74 -6.62 20.01
N VAL A 304 -3.97 -5.49 20.68
CA VAL A 304 -4.33 -5.46 22.10
C VAL A 304 -5.71 -6.10 22.28
N ALA A 305 -5.91 -6.84 23.37
CA ALA A 305 -7.23 -7.35 23.73
C ALA A 305 -8.21 -6.19 23.92
N CYS A 306 -9.44 -6.37 23.47
CA CYS A 306 -10.48 -5.37 23.68
C CYS A 306 -11.07 -5.53 25.09
N ASP A 307 -11.12 -4.46 25.86
CA ASP A 307 -11.66 -4.46 27.23
C ASP A 307 -13.18 -4.72 27.23
N ALA A 308 -13.90 -4.33 26.15
CA ALA A 308 -15.34 -4.49 26.07
C ALA A 308 -15.81 -5.93 25.71
N CYS A 309 -15.05 -6.64 24.85
CA CYS A 309 -15.46 -7.98 24.38
C CYS A 309 -14.43 -9.07 24.68
N GLY A 310 -13.31 -8.77 25.31
CA GLY A 310 -12.24 -9.71 25.66
C GLY A 310 -11.50 -10.32 24.45
N ARG A 311 -11.69 -9.81 23.24
CA ARG A 311 -11.16 -10.34 21.97
C ARG A 311 -9.88 -9.64 21.55
#